data_9b621c9efc7223eec9245361ea15b00b
#
_entry.id   9b621c9efc7223eec9245361ea15b00b
#
_cell.length_a   1.000
_cell.length_b   1.000
_cell.length_c   1.000
_cell.angle_alpha   90.00
_cell.angle_beta   90.00
_cell.angle_gamma   90.00
#
_symmetry.space_group_name_H-M   'P 1'
#
loop_
_entity.id
_entity.type
_entity.pdbx_description
1 polymer ?
#
loop_
_entity_poly.entity_id
_entity_poly.type
_entity_poly.pdbx_seq_one_letter_code
_entity_poly.pdbx_strand_id
1 'polypeptide(L)'
;MFQIHRNSAVVFLMSLVPLLGVPTWAEEKPVLRAGAAMTDITPPLGELVVGGFVPFPANEIHDPLHARCLVLDDGKTRIAIVICDNLGITRSVYDEARAMISKSSQIPPDQILMAATHTHSATRAHEPKYRPKVVAGIVSAVNAAIQNLAPAKIGWGGIDEPSEVFNRRWYVSKPELARNPFGGVDTVRMNPPRANAALMKPAGPIDPEISFLSVQSTEGQPIALLANYSLHYVGGVNKGDVSADYFAIFSQQIQKLLNAGSVKPPFVGMMSNGTSGDINNINFRDGNARRYDRYEKMTEVANKVAGRVSEAHSQLQFSQGVKIGSLTRQLKLTMRQPDVKIKAWFRDVMAKPEDAEKFHRYERTYAARVQKLEDGPKEITVPLQVVRIGDLAIAAIPFETFAEIGLKIKDKSPFADTFTIELANDSRGYLPTPRQHDLGGYETWMGTNRVQLDASDLITKTILEMMAELHQN
;
A
#
# COMPACT_ATOMS: atom_id res chain seq x y z
N MET A 1 -29.71 -108.33 -5.30
CA MET A 1 -28.55 -107.60 -5.73
C MET A 1 -28.99 -106.12 -6.03
N PHE A 2 -29.10 -105.30 -5.03
CA PHE A 2 -29.50 -103.92 -5.24
C PHE A 2 -28.53 -103.00 -4.44
N GLN A 3 -27.85 -102.17 -5.15
CA GLN A 3 -26.93 -101.24 -4.63
C GLN A 3 -27.65 -99.93 -4.33
N ILE A 4 -27.59 -99.47 -3.07
CA ILE A 4 -28.20 -98.21 -2.63
C ILE A 4 -27.11 -97.17 -2.64
N HIS A 5 -27.27 -96.09 -3.46
CA HIS A 5 -26.45 -94.94 -3.45
C HIS A 5 -26.92 -93.93 -2.37
N ARG A 6 -26.06 -93.56 -1.43
CA ARG A 6 -26.27 -92.51 -0.46
C ARG A 6 -25.76 -91.21 -1.07
N ASN A 7 -26.63 -90.25 -1.30
CA ASN A 7 -26.28 -88.88 -1.59
C ASN A 7 -26.05 -88.07 -0.28
N SER A 8 -24.83 -87.56 -0.10
CA SER A 8 -24.50 -86.66 0.98
C SER A 8 -24.63 -85.20 0.48
N ALA A 9 -25.61 -84.48 1.03
CA ALA A 9 -25.76 -83.07 0.78
C ALA A 9 -24.78 -82.25 1.70
N VAL A 10 -23.88 -81.56 1.10
CA VAL A 10 -23.00 -80.60 1.80
C VAL A 10 -23.72 -79.23 1.88
N VAL A 11 -24.10 -78.87 3.11
CA VAL A 11 -24.69 -77.52 3.39
C VAL A 11 -23.52 -76.54 3.58
N PHE A 12 -23.37 -75.56 2.65
CA PHE A 12 -22.49 -74.46 2.80
C PHE A 12 -23.17 -73.36 3.67
N LEU A 13 -22.69 -73.17 4.91
CA LEU A 13 -23.04 -71.99 5.72
C LEU A 13 -22.27 -70.77 5.20
N MET A 14 -22.92 -69.87 4.50
CA MET A 14 -22.39 -68.53 4.22
C MET A 14 -22.51 -67.65 5.51
N SER A 15 -21.39 -67.44 6.16
CA SER A 15 -21.29 -66.42 7.25
C SER A 15 -21.33 -65.03 6.66
N LEU A 16 -22.43 -64.30 6.88
CA LEU A 16 -22.52 -62.87 6.61
C LEU A 16 -21.65 -62.12 7.64
N VAL A 17 -20.51 -61.58 7.21
CA VAL A 17 -19.72 -60.62 7.98
C VAL A 17 -20.35 -59.26 7.76
N PRO A 18 -20.86 -58.56 8.79
CA PRO A 18 -21.32 -57.18 8.62
C PRO A 18 -20.11 -56.27 8.32
N LEU A 19 -20.09 -55.64 7.15
CA LEU A 19 -19.21 -54.51 6.87
C LEU A 19 -19.59 -53.36 7.81
N LEU A 20 -18.86 -53.25 8.92
CA LEU A 20 -18.84 -52.04 9.72
C LEU A 20 -18.29 -50.88 8.85
N GLY A 21 -19.18 -50.03 8.37
CA GLY A 21 -18.80 -48.82 7.66
C GLY A 21 -17.89 -47.97 8.56
N VAL A 22 -16.63 -47.79 8.13
CA VAL A 22 -15.72 -46.85 8.76
C VAL A 22 -16.37 -45.47 8.61
N PRO A 23 -16.61 -44.71 9.69
CA PRO A 23 -17.13 -43.36 9.55
C PRO A 23 -16.08 -42.55 8.76
N THR A 24 -16.43 -42.15 7.55
CA THR A 24 -15.67 -41.13 6.82
C THR A 24 -15.82 -39.82 7.61
N TRP A 25 -14.80 -39.50 8.38
CA TRP A 25 -14.68 -38.15 8.95
C TRP A 25 -14.67 -37.20 7.75
N ALA A 26 -15.76 -36.47 7.54
CA ALA A 26 -15.76 -35.36 6.63
C ALA A 26 -14.67 -34.39 7.15
N GLU A 27 -13.64 -34.16 6.34
CA GLU A 27 -12.62 -33.17 6.62
C GLU A 27 -13.36 -31.82 6.80
N GLU A 28 -13.49 -31.37 8.04
CA GLU A 28 -14.08 -30.04 8.31
C GLU A 28 -13.26 -29.03 7.54
N LYS A 29 -13.90 -28.34 6.59
CA LYS A 29 -13.23 -27.27 5.86
C LYS A 29 -12.70 -26.28 6.88
N PRO A 30 -11.39 -25.95 6.84
CA PRO A 30 -10.82 -25.04 7.79
C PRO A 30 -11.60 -23.71 7.76
N VAL A 31 -12.07 -23.28 8.92
CA VAL A 31 -12.83 -22.03 9.08
C VAL A 31 -11.84 -20.88 9.09
N LEU A 32 -12.04 -19.90 8.23
CA LEU A 32 -11.27 -18.66 8.26
C LEU A 32 -11.35 -18.03 9.66
N ARG A 33 -10.21 -17.66 10.20
CA ARG A 33 -10.08 -16.88 11.43
C ARG A 33 -9.46 -15.53 11.10
N ALA A 34 -9.90 -14.50 11.80
CA ALA A 34 -9.33 -13.18 11.65
C ALA A 34 -9.23 -12.47 13.00
N GLY A 35 -8.25 -11.62 13.12
CA GLY A 35 -8.07 -10.75 14.27
C GLY A 35 -7.40 -9.46 13.86
N ALA A 36 -7.74 -8.38 14.54
CA ALA A 36 -7.18 -7.07 14.27
C ALA A 36 -6.76 -6.36 15.55
N ALA A 37 -5.79 -5.47 15.44
CA ALA A 37 -5.35 -4.60 16.51
C ALA A 37 -4.62 -3.38 15.96
N MET A 38 -4.50 -2.33 16.77
CA MET A 38 -3.68 -1.17 16.46
C MET A 38 -2.83 -0.78 17.68
N THR A 39 -1.68 -0.17 17.40
CA THR A 39 -0.74 0.31 18.43
C THR A 39 -0.25 1.70 18.08
N ASP A 40 -0.13 2.56 19.08
CA ASP A 40 0.42 3.92 18.92
C ASP A 40 1.89 3.88 18.53
N ILE A 41 2.22 4.58 17.44
CA ILE A 41 3.59 4.81 16.94
C ILE A 41 3.90 6.30 16.81
N THR A 42 3.18 7.18 17.53
CA THR A 42 3.36 8.64 17.46
C THR A 42 4.78 9.02 17.84
N PRO A 43 5.50 9.83 17.05
CA PRO A 43 6.85 10.27 17.41
C PRO A 43 6.83 11.20 18.62
N PRO A 44 7.92 11.29 19.39
CA PRO A 44 8.04 12.29 20.43
C PRO A 44 8.11 13.71 19.83
N LEU A 45 7.63 14.71 20.58
CA LEU A 45 7.78 16.12 20.20
C LEU A 45 9.26 16.49 20.09
N GLY A 46 9.58 17.42 19.20
CA GLY A 46 10.93 17.85 18.88
C GLY A 46 11.63 17.04 17.78
N GLU A 47 11.16 15.81 17.47
CA GLU A 47 11.64 15.07 16.30
C GLU A 47 11.19 15.75 14.99
N LEU A 48 11.94 15.55 13.89
CA LEU A 48 11.67 16.24 12.63
C LEU A 48 10.49 15.61 11.88
N VAL A 49 9.43 16.39 11.72
CA VAL A 49 8.32 16.07 10.79
C VAL A 49 8.78 16.33 9.37
N VAL A 50 8.54 15.38 8.49
CA VAL A 50 8.95 15.40 7.08
C VAL A 50 7.76 15.13 6.16
N GLY A 51 7.75 15.79 5.03
CA GLY A 51 6.74 15.65 3.97
C GLY A 51 7.10 16.51 2.77
N GLY A 52 7.98 17.48 2.95
CA GLY A 52 8.51 18.37 1.92
C GLY A 52 10.03 18.37 1.87
N PHE A 53 10.59 19.41 1.21
CA PHE A 53 12.04 19.59 1.10
C PHE A 53 12.70 20.05 2.40
N VAL A 54 11.95 20.70 3.28
CA VAL A 54 12.44 21.26 4.54
C VAL A 54 11.69 20.60 5.70
N PRO A 55 12.37 19.84 6.55
CA PRO A 55 11.76 19.27 7.75
C PRO A 55 11.57 20.35 8.84
N PHE A 56 10.62 20.11 9.77
CA PHE A 56 10.34 20.99 10.90
C PHE A 56 10.24 20.19 12.19
N PRO A 57 10.65 20.74 13.34
CA PRO A 57 10.41 20.08 14.62
C PRO A 57 8.92 19.82 14.86
N ALA A 58 8.58 18.65 15.40
CA ALA A 58 7.23 18.34 15.85
C ALA A 58 6.89 19.22 17.06
N ASN A 59 5.86 20.09 16.90
CA ASN A 59 5.44 21.03 17.93
C ASN A 59 4.19 20.55 18.65
N GLU A 60 3.30 19.86 17.95
CA GLU A 60 2.00 19.40 18.44
C GLU A 60 1.65 18.05 17.82
N ILE A 61 0.87 17.27 18.53
CA ILE A 61 0.26 16.06 18.02
C ILE A 61 -1.22 16.36 17.79
N HIS A 62 -1.57 16.65 16.53
CA HIS A 62 -2.97 16.89 16.17
C HIS A 62 -3.80 15.61 16.26
N ASP A 63 -3.26 14.51 15.73
CA ASP A 63 -3.81 13.17 15.88
C ASP A 63 -2.69 12.13 15.98
N PRO A 64 -2.89 11.07 16.80
CA PRO A 64 -1.86 10.05 17.01
C PRO A 64 -1.65 9.20 15.76
N LEU A 65 -0.40 8.76 15.56
CA LEU A 65 -0.01 7.83 14.51
C LEU A 65 -0.09 6.38 14.99
N HIS A 66 -0.59 5.50 14.14
CA HIS A 66 -0.77 4.08 14.48
C HIS A 66 -0.11 3.12 13.50
N ALA A 67 0.31 1.96 14.01
CA ALA A 67 0.43 0.74 13.24
C ALA A 67 -0.87 -0.05 13.42
N ARG A 68 -1.61 -0.29 12.31
CA ARG A 68 -2.86 -1.04 12.29
C ARG A 68 -2.64 -2.37 11.62
N CYS A 69 -3.07 -3.45 12.24
CA CYS A 69 -2.84 -4.81 11.76
C CYS A 69 -4.14 -5.59 11.60
N LEU A 70 -4.24 -6.32 10.49
CA LEU A 70 -5.18 -7.40 10.25
C LEU A 70 -4.41 -8.70 10.06
N VAL A 71 -4.75 -9.73 10.83
CA VAL A 71 -4.27 -11.10 10.66
C VAL A 71 -5.40 -11.97 10.13
N LEU A 72 -5.12 -12.73 9.07
CA LEU A 72 -6.00 -13.74 8.48
C LEU A 72 -5.33 -15.12 8.63
N ASP A 73 -6.13 -16.15 8.95
CA ASP A 73 -5.66 -17.52 9.14
C ASP A 73 -6.72 -18.51 8.60
N ASP A 74 -6.38 -19.29 7.57
CA ASP A 74 -7.26 -20.31 7.00
C ASP A 74 -6.95 -21.73 7.52
N GLY A 75 -6.15 -21.83 8.57
CA GLY A 75 -5.69 -23.08 9.17
C GLY A 75 -4.46 -23.72 8.49
N LYS A 76 -4.08 -23.25 7.29
CA LYS A 76 -2.86 -23.65 6.56
C LYS A 76 -1.88 -22.49 6.41
N THR A 77 -2.40 -21.33 6.14
CA THR A 77 -1.65 -20.10 5.89
C THR A 77 -2.11 -19.02 6.86
N ARG A 78 -1.16 -18.27 7.42
CA ARG A 78 -1.44 -17.10 8.26
C ARG A 78 -0.73 -15.89 7.69
N ILE A 79 -1.49 -14.83 7.38
CA ILE A 79 -0.98 -13.59 6.78
C ILE A 79 -1.24 -12.43 7.73
N ALA A 80 -0.25 -11.56 7.89
CA ALA A 80 -0.38 -10.27 8.57
C ALA A 80 -0.28 -9.13 7.56
N ILE A 81 -1.25 -8.21 7.57
CA ILE A 81 -1.24 -6.96 6.81
C ILE A 81 -1.17 -5.80 7.81
N VAL A 82 -0.10 -5.00 7.73
CA VAL A 82 0.14 -3.88 8.65
C VAL A 82 0.22 -2.58 7.87
N ILE A 83 -0.62 -1.62 8.23
CA ILE A 83 -0.62 -0.26 7.67
C ILE A 83 -0.16 0.71 8.75
N CYS A 84 0.92 1.44 8.47
CA CYS A 84 1.55 2.38 9.40
C CYS A 84 1.32 3.82 8.97
N ASP A 85 0.88 4.69 9.88
CA ASP A 85 0.81 6.12 9.63
C ASP A 85 2.22 6.71 9.59
N ASN A 86 2.82 6.77 8.40
CA ASN A 86 4.15 7.31 8.16
C ASN A 86 4.28 7.77 6.71
N LEU A 87 5.28 8.61 6.42
CA LEU A 87 5.60 9.07 5.06
C LEU A 87 6.05 7.92 4.15
N GLY A 88 6.82 7.00 4.70
CA GLY A 88 7.41 5.86 4.02
C GLY A 88 8.46 5.22 4.92
N ILE A 89 8.40 3.91 5.05
CA ILE A 89 9.25 3.15 5.97
C ILE A 89 10.26 2.34 5.17
N THR A 90 11.54 2.50 5.48
CA THR A 90 12.62 1.81 4.78
C THR A 90 12.64 0.32 5.11
N ARG A 91 13.11 -0.49 4.15
CA ARG A 91 13.26 -1.94 4.29
C ARG A 91 13.94 -2.35 5.61
N SER A 92 15.00 -1.63 6.03
CA SER A 92 15.74 -2.00 7.24
C SER A 92 14.91 -1.93 8.52
N VAL A 93 13.91 -1.04 8.60
CA VAL A 93 12.97 -0.95 9.73
C VAL A 93 11.95 -2.09 9.65
N TYR A 94 11.40 -2.33 8.45
CA TYR A 94 10.46 -3.43 8.23
C TYR A 94 11.09 -4.81 8.44
N ASP A 95 12.34 -5.03 8.00
CA ASP A 95 13.02 -6.31 8.18
C ASP A 95 13.31 -6.59 9.67
N GLU A 96 13.63 -5.56 10.46
CA GLU A 96 13.78 -5.69 11.92
C GLU A 96 12.45 -6.10 12.57
N ALA A 97 11.36 -5.41 12.25
CA ALA A 97 10.02 -5.76 12.75
C ALA A 97 9.61 -7.17 12.30
N ARG A 98 9.83 -7.52 11.03
CA ARG A 98 9.50 -8.82 10.44
C ARG A 98 10.24 -9.97 11.14
N ALA A 99 11.52 -9.80 11.42
CA ALA A 99 12.32 -10.80 12.14
C ALA A 99 11.79 -11.03 13.57
N MET A 100 11.39 -9.96 14.27
CA MET A 100 10.79 -10.05 15.60
C MET A 100 9.41 -10.71 15.56
N ILE A 101 8.56 -10.35 14.61
CA ILE A 101 7.23 -10.96 14.40
C ILE A 101 7.38 -12.46 14.12
N SER A 102 8.21 -12.85 13.16
CA SER A 102 8.39 -14.26 12.82
C SER A 102 8.89 -15.09 14.02
N LYS A 103 9.75 -14.51 14.86
CA LYS A 103 10.22 -15.17 16.08
C LYS A 103 9.12 -15.33 17.14
N SER A 104 8.23 -14.32 17.31
CA SER A 104 7.20 -14.34 18.36
C SER A 104 5.92 -15.06 17.95
N SER A 105 5.57 -15.06 16.65
CA SER A 105 4.27 -15.49 16.13
C SER A 105 4.31 -16.71 15.21
N GLN A 106 5.51 -17.12 14.78
CA GLN A 106 5.73 -18.17 13.79
C GLN A 106 5.14 -17.85 12.38
N ILE A 107 4.73 -16.59 12.12
CA ILE A 107 4.34 -16.18 10.77
C ILE A 107 5.61 -16.09 9.91
N PRO A 108 5.69 -16.80 8.78
CA PRO A 108 6.82 -16.69 7.86
C PRO A 108 7.02 -15.24 7.37
N PRO A 109 8.26 -14.80 7.16
CA PRO A 109 8.56 -13.42 6.75
C PRO A 109 7.87 -12.97 5.46
N ASP A 110 7.66 -13.89 4.53
CA ASP A 110 6.99 -13.69 3.24
C ASP A 110 5.45 -13.62 3.32
N GLN A 111 4.90 -13.89 4.52
CA GLN A 111 3.47 -13.77 4.82
C GLN A 111 3.14 -12.49 5.61
N ILE A 112 4.09 -11.56 5.73
CA ILE A 112 3.93 -10.28 6.43
C ILE A 112 4.05 -9.15 5.41
N LEU A 113 2.91 -8.51 5.08
CA LEU A 113 2.86 -7.30 4.28
C LEU A 113 2.82 -6.09 5.21
N MET A 114 3.72 -5.13 5.01
CA MET A 114 3.76 -3.88 5.76
C MET A 114 3.84 -2.69 4.80
N ALA A 115 3.01 -1.67 4.99
CA ALA A 115 3.00 -0.48 4.15
C ALA A 115 2.83 0.80 4.97
N ALA A 116 3.19 1.94 4.39
CA ALA A 116 2.97 3.26 4.95
C ALA A 116 1.77 3.93 4.27
N THR A 117 1.03 4.75 5.03
CA THR A 117 -0.09 5.56 4.51
C THR A 117 0.36 6.69 3.61
N HIS A 118 1.59 7.13 3.73
CA HIS A 118 2.17 8.30 3.07
C HIS A 118 1.69 9.65 3.65
N THR A 119 1.33 9.70 4.93
CA THR A 119 1.13 11.02 5.56
C THR A 119 2.39 11.86 5.47
N HIS A 120 2.24 13.14 5.10
CA HIS A 120 3.35 14.10 5.04
C HIS A 120 3.55 14.86 6.38
N SER A 121 3.05 14.31 7.48
CA SER A 121 3.10 14.94 8.80
C SER A 121 3.55 13.94 9.87
N ALA A 122 4.65 13.21 9.57
CA ALA A 122 5.26 12.22 10.46
C ALA A 122 6.79 12.33 10.47
N THR A 123 7.43 11.81 11.52
CA THR A 123 8.88 11.63 11.58
C THR A 123 9.31 10.40 10.77
N ARG A 124 10.50 10.44 10.17
CA ARG A 124 11.03 9.28 9.44
C ARG A 124 11.27 8.12 10.39
N ALA A 125 10.69 6.96 10.09
CA ALA A 125 10.76 5.77 10.92
C ALA A 125 12.18 5.24 11.21
N HIS A 126 13.18 5.63 10.42
CA HIS A 126 14.57 5.23 10.63
C HIS A 126 15.38 6.17 11.55
N GLU A 127 14.77 7.29 12.01
CA GLU A 127 15.44 8.19 12.96
C GLU A 127 15.76 7.45 14.27
N PRO A 128 16.99 7.57 14.81
CA PRO A 128 17.45 6.71 15.89
C PRO A 128 16.57 6.70 17.15
N LYS A 129 15.97 7.85 17.51
CA LYS A 129 15.08 7.95 18.68
C LYS A 129 13.68 7.42 18.43
N TYR A 130 13.22 7.43 17.17
CA TYR A 130 11.86 7.04 16.82
C TYR A 130 11.76 5.58 16.33
N ARG A 131 12.80 5.06 15.67
CA ARG A 131 12.85 3.70 15.13
C ARG A 131 12.42 2.61 16.13
N PRO A 132 12.92 2.57 17.39
CA PRO A 132 12.54 1.53 18.34
C PRO A 132 11.02 1.53 18.61
N LYS A 133 10.39 2.70 18.71
CA LYS A 133 8.93 2.82 18.92
C LYS A 133 8.15 2.27 17.72
N VAL A 134 8.57 2.59 16.50
CA VAL A 134 7.91 2.09 15.27
C VAL A 134 8.01 0.57 15.19
N VAL A 135 9.22 0.00 15.39
CA VAL A 135 9.44 -1.45 15.36
C VAL A 135 8.59 -2.15 16.43
N ALA A 136 8.67 -1.68 17.67
CA ALA A 136 7.90 -2.25 18.78
C ALA A 136 6.38 -2.13 18.55
N GLY A 137 5.92 -1.01 18.01
CA GLY A 137 4.51 -0.77 17.69
C GLY A 137 3.99 -1.74 16.63
N ILE A 138 4.75 -1.96 15.56
CA ILE A 138 4.40 -2.94 14.52
C ILE A 138 4.29 -4.35 15.12
N VAL A 139 5.31 -4.77 15.87
CA VAL A 139 5.35 -6.10 16.51
C VAL A 139 4.17 -6.29 17.47
N SER A 140 3.89 -5.27 18.30
CA SER A 140 2.78 -5.30 19.26
C SER A 140 1.42 -5.38 18.57
N ALA A 141 1.21 -4.64 17.48
CA ALA A 141 -0.02 -4.69 16.70
C ALA A 141 -0.28 -6.09 16.13
N VAL A 142 0.75 -6.73 15.57
CA VAL A 142 0.63 -8.09 15.02
C VAL A 142 0.35 -9.11 16.13
N ASN A 143 1.09 -9.07 17.24
CA ASN A 143 0.89 -10.01 18.34
C ASN A 143 -0.50 -9.86 18.96
N ALA A 144 -1.00 -8.65 19.14
CA ALA A 144 -2.34 -8.39 19.65
C ALA A 144 -3.42 -8.85 18.65
N ALA A 145 -3.21 -8.65 17.34
CA ALA A 145 -4.13 -9.15 16.31
C ALA A 145 -4.22 -10.67 16.32
N ILE A 146 -3.09 -11.37 16.54
CA ILE A 146 -3.06 -12.84 16.69
C ILE A 146 -3.85 -13.30 17.93
N GLN A 147 -3.71 -12.60 19.06
CA GLN A 147 -4.49 -12.90 20.28
C GLN A 147 -5.99 -12.71 20.07
N ASN A 148 -6.39 -11.82 19.16
CA ASN A 148 -7.77 -11.52 18.82
C ASN A 148 -8.34 -12.45 17.72
N LEU A 149 -7.62 -13.48 17.26
CA LEU A 149 -8.08 -14.39 16.20
C LEU A 149 -9.36 -15.13 16.64
N ALA A 150 -10.44 -14.92 15.89
CA ALA A 150 -11.73 -15.58 16.07
C ALA A 150 -12.25 -16.10 14.72
N PRO A 151 -13.18 -17.08 14.71
CA PRO A 151 -13.88 -17.50 13.50
C PRO A 151 -14.51 -16.30 12.78
N ALA A 152 -14.28 -16.21 11.48
CA ALA A 152 -14.60 -15.01 10.71
C ALA A 152 -15.13 -15.33 9.31
N LYS A 153 -15.75 -14.32 8.72
CA LYS A 153 -16.11 -14.28 7.30
C LYS A 153 -15.60 -12.96 6.70
N ILE A 154 -15.24 -13.00 5.44
CA ILE A 154 -14.62 -11.90 4.72
C ILE A 154 -15.38 -11.62 3.42
N GLY A 155 -15.50 -10.35 3.08
CA GLY A 155 -16.03 -9.86 1.82
C GLY A 155 -15.17 -8.70 1.30
N TRP A 156 -15.18 -8.47 0.00
CA TRP A 156 -14.46 -7.38 -0.65
C TRP A 156 -15.27 -6.79 -1.79
N GLY A 157 -14.88 -5.58 -2.22
CA GLY A 157 -15.51 -4.89 -3.33
C GLY A 157 -14.83 -3.55 -3.59
N GLY A 158 -15.40 -2.78 -4.50
CA GLY A 158 -14.92 -1.46 -4.88
C GLY A 158 -16.07 -0.50 -5.17
N ILE A 159 -15.76 0.79 -5.15
CA ILE A 159 -16.69 1.87 -5.52
C ILE A 159 -15.91 3.08 -6.00
N ASP A 160 -16.37 3.71 -7.08
CA ASP A 160 -15.69 4.89 -7.63
C ASP A 160 -15.98 6.17 -6.83
N GLU A 161 -14.93 6.93 -6.56
CA GLU A 161 -14.98 8.31 -6.07
C GLU A 161 -13.99 9.21 -6.84
N PRO A 162 -14.37 9.72 -8.02
CA PRO A 162 -13.46 10.49 -8.87
C PRO A 162 -13.29 11.95 -8.43
N SER A 163 -14.07 12.46 -7.49
CA SER A 163 -14.09 13.90 -7.18
C SER A 163 -12.91 14.37 -6.33
N GLU A 164 -12.12 13.44 -5.79
CA GLU A 164 -10.98 13.76 -4.91
C GLU A 164 -9.62 13.31 -5.49
N VAL A 165 -9.60 12.72 -6.68
CA VAL A 165 -8.37 12.25 -7.34
C VAL A 165 -8.16 12.96 -8.67
N PHE A 166 -7.00 13.61 -8.80
CA PHE A 166 -6.64 14.35 -10.01
C PHE A 166 -5.18 14.07 -10.35
N ASN A 167 -4.88 13.81 -11.65
CA ASN A 167 -3.51 13.72 -12.09
C ASN A 167 -2.83 15.10 -11.91
N ARG A 168 -1.73 15.13 -11.15
CA ARG A 168 -1.05 16.37 -10.79
C ARG A 168 0.01 16.81 -11.79
N ARG A 169 0.26 16.00 -12.82
CA ARG A 169 1.21 16.26 -13.91
C ARG A 169 0.46 16.79 -15.13
N TRP A 170 0.85 17.95 -15.62
CA TRP A 170 0.14 18.64 -16.69
C TRP A 170 1.08 19.03 -17.82
N TYR A 171 0.66 18.78 -19.05
CA TYR A 171 1.24 19.43 -20.22
C TYR A 171 1.02 20.92 -20.11
N VAL A 172 2.09 21.71 -20.37
CA VAL A 172 2.06 23.17 -20.31
C VAL A 172 2.56 23.76 -21.63
N SER A 173 1.87 24.81 -22.12
CA SER A 173 2.24 25.51 -23.34
C SER A 173 3.36 26.53 -23.15
N LYS A 174 3.70 26.88 -21.88
CA LYS A 174 4.74 27.85 -21.54
C LYS A 174 5.96 27.13 -20.96
N PRO A 175 7.09 27.06 -21.71
CA PRO A 175 8.30 26.33 -21.29
C PRO A 175 8.87 26.77 -19.95
N GLU A 176 8.76 28.05 -19.61
CA GLU A 176 9.25 28.59 -18.34
C GLU A 176 8.59 27.98 -17.10
N LEU A 177 7.39 27.42 -17.25
CA LEU A 177 6.70 26.70 -16.17
C LEU A 177 7.30 25.31 -15.93
N ALA A 178 7.98 24.74 -16.90
CA ALA A 178 8.51 23.36 -16.87
C ALA A 178 10.05 23.29 -16.80
N ARG A 179 10.73 24.34 -16.37
CA ARG A 179 12.18 24.28 -16.10
C ARG A 179 12.52 23.17 -15.11
N ASN A 180 13.60 22.42 -15.38
CA ASN A 180 14.07 21.36 -14.51
C ASN A 180 15.42 21.73 -13.86
N PRO A 181 15.86 21.03 -12.80
CA PRO A 181 17.11 21.36 -12.09
C PRO A 181 18.39 20.96 -12.86
N PHE A 182 18.28 20.42 -14.09
CA PHE A 182 19.38 19.95 -14.91
C PHE A 182 19.73 20.90 -16.06
N GLY A 183 19.24 22.15 -16.00
CA GLY A 183 19.48 23.17 -17.03
C GLY A 183 18.55 23.06 -18.24
N GLY A 184 17.57 22.18 -18.22
CA GLY A 184 16.61 21.94 -19.31
C GLY A 184 15.18 22.33 -18.98
N VAL A 185 14.30 21.98 -19.92
CA VAL A 185 12.86 22.21 -19.83
C VAL A 185 12.13 20.89 -20.12
N ASP A 186 11.19 20.53 -19.27
CA ASP A 186 10.37 19.35 -19.42
C ASP A 186 9.09 19.65 -20.25
N THR A 187 8.39 18.62 -20.67
CA THR A 187 7.10 18.75 -21.37
C THR A 187 5.93 18.94 -20.42
N VAL A 188 6.08 18.41 -19.20
CA VAL A 188 5.03 18.46 -18.17
C VAL A 188 5.53 19.11 -16.89
N ARG A 189 4.58 19.66 -16.12
CA ARG A 189 4.82 20.22 -14.79
C ARG A 189 3.96 19.52 -13.74
N MET A 190 4.61 19.14 -12.64
CA MET A 190 3.92 18.70 -11.42
C MET A 190 3.35 19.91 -10.67
N ASN A 191 2.13 19.78 -10.17
CA ASN A 191 1.44 20.80 -9.37
C ASN A 191 1.55 22.22 -10.01
N PRO A 192 1.03 22.40 -11.24
CA PRO A 192 1.06 23.71 -11.87
C PRO A 192 0.13 24.71 -11.11
N PRO A 193 0.30 26.01 -11.32
CA PRO A 193 -0.66 26.99 -10.78
C PRO A 193 -2.09 26.69 -11.28
N ARG A 194 -3.07 26.73 -10.36
CA ARG A 194 -4.49 26.50 -10.70
C ARG A 194 -4.99 27.50 -11.73
N ALA A 195 -5.92 27.08 -12.58
CA ALA A 195 -6.57 27.87 -13.61
C ALA A 195 -5.61 28.66 -14.51
N ASN A 196 -4.35 28.23 -14.62
CA ASN A 196 -3.37 28.87 -15.47
C ASN A 196 -3.71 28.60 -16.97
N ALA A 197 -3.73 29.66 -17.78
CA ALA A 197 -4.04 29.55 -19.21
C ALA A 197 -3.04 28.67 -19.99
N ALA A 198 -1.87 28.39 -19.44
CA ALA A 198 -0.88 27.50 -20.04
C ALA A 198 -1.18 25.99 -19.82
N LEU A 199 -2.19 25.63 -19.02
CA LEU A 199 -2.55 24.23 -18.78
C LEU A 199 -3.28 23.65 -20.00
N MET A 200 -2.69 22.61 -20.59
CA MET A 200 -3.27 21.96 -21.78
C MET A 200 -4.15 20.75 -21.39
N LYS A 201 -3.55 19.72 -20.83
CA LYS A 201 -4.22 18.48 -20.40
C LYS A 201 -3.39 17.76 -19.32
N PRO A 202 -4.00 16.90 -18.49
CA PRO A 202 -3.26 16.02 -17.60
C PRO A 202 -2.40 15.03 -18.39
N ALA A 203 -1.27 14.61 -17.80
CA ALA A 203 -0.28 13.75 -18.44
C ALA A 203 -0.54 12.25 -18.24
N GLY A 204 -1.43 11.88 -17.33
CA GLY A 204 -1.80 10.50 -17.02
C GLY A 204 -3.26 10.35 -16.62
N PRO A 205 -3.73 9.10 -16.47
CA PRO A 205 -5.05 8.79 -15.94
C PRO A 205 -5.14 9.01 -14.43
N ILE A 206 -6.30 8.76 -13.88
CA ILE A 206 -6.57 8.57 -12.46
C ILE A 206 -7.14 7.17 -12.25
N ASP A 207 -6.99 6.60 -11.06
CA ASP A 207 -7.74 5.44 -10.60
C ASP A 207 -8.75 5.92 -9.55
N PRO A 208 -10.05 6.04 -9.89
CA PRO A 208 -11.06 6.58 -8.99
C PRO A 208 -11.59 5.54 -7.99
N GLU A 209 -11.26 4.26 -8.16
CA GLU A 209 -11.82 3.20 -7.35
C GLU A 209 -11.25 3.20 -5.93
N ILE A 210 -12.15 3.17 -4.95
CA ILE A 210 -11.85 2.80 -3.59
C ILE A 210 -12.10 1.30 -3.47
N SER A 211 -11.05 0.49 -3.56
CA SER A 211 -11.14 -0.95 -3.31
C SER A 211 -11.11 -1.20 -1.80
N PHE A 212 -11.84 -2.20 -1.29
CA PHE A 212 -11.80 -2.53 0.12
C PHE A 212 -12.11 -3.99 0.41
N LEU A 213 -11.62 -4.48 1.55
CA LEU A 213 -12.02 -5.75 2.15
C LEU A 213 -12.54 -5.51 3.56
N SER A 214 -13.57 -6.26 3.96
CA SER A 214 -14.17 -6.18 5.27
C SER A 214 -14.25 -7.55 5.91
N VAL A 215 -13.97 -7.62 7.20
CA VAL A 215 -13.93 -8.84 7.99
C VAL A 215 -14.88 -8.69 9.18
N GLN A 216 -15.70 -9.71 9.40
CA GLN A 216 -16.62 -9.77 10.54
C GLN A 216 -16.60 -11.18 11.15
N SER A 217 -17.03 -11.29 12.41
CA SER A 217 -17.23 -12.61 13.04
C SER A 217 -18.28 -13.43 12.29
N THR A 218 -18.39 -14.70 12.60
CA THR A 218 -19.46 -15.58 12.08
C THR A 218 -20.87 -15.05 12.42
N GLU A 219 -21.01 -14.35 13.55
CA GLU A 219 -22.25 -13.71 14.01
C GLU A 219 -22.52 -12.33 13.39
N GLY A 220 -21.57 -11.81 12.59
CA GLY A 220 -21.72 -10.53 11.90
C GLY A 220 -21.13 -9.32 12.63
N GLN A 221 -20.38 -9.51 13.73
CA GLN A 221 -19.72 -8.39 14.39
C GLN A 221 -18.50 -7.91 13.59
N PRO A 222 -18.37 -6.62 13.25
CA PRO A 222 -17.22 -6.10 12.53
C PRO A 222 -15.90 -6.33 13.29
N ILE A 223 -14.87 -6.85 12.60
CA ILE A 223 -13.51 -7.05 13.12
C ILE A 223 -12.59 -5.99 12.55
N ALA A 224 -12.53 -5.86 11.23
CA ALA A 224 -11.70 -4.88 10.54
C ALA A 224 -12.23 -4.54 9.14
N LEU A 225 -11.84 -3.37 8.63
CA LEU A 225 -11.99 -3.00 7.23
C LEU A 225 -10.69 -2.35 6.76
N LEU A 226 -10.10 -2.88 5.68
CA LEU A 226 -8.99 -2.27 4.96
C LEU A 226 -9.52 -1.71 3.64
N ALA A 227 -9.44 -0.40 3.47
CA ALA A 227 -9.66 0.27 2.20
C ALA A 227 -8.33 0.64 1.52
N ASN A 228 -8.38 0.83 0.21
CA ASN A 228 -7.27 1.30 -0.62
C ASN A 228 -7.80 2.37 -1.57
N TYR A 229 -7.13 3.52 -1.63
CA TYR A 229 -7.53 4.59 -2.52
C TYR A 229 -6.29 5.24 -3.13
N SER A 230 -6.31 5.49 -4.44
CA SER A 230 -5.19 6.06 -5.18
C SER A 230 -5.13 7.58 -5.02
N LEU A 231 -5.16 8.05 -3.74
CA LEU A 231 -5.06 9.45 -3.38
C LEU A 231 -3.82 9.65 -2.50
N HIS A 232 -2.95 10.55 -2.91
CA HIS A 232 -1.80 11.02 -2.12
C HIS A 232 -2.29 11.60 -0.79
N TYR A 233 -1.44 12.21 0.04
CA TYR A 233 -1.91 12.94 1.21
C TYR A 233 -2.78 14.15 0.80
N VAL A 234 -3.71 14.55 1.67
CA VAL A 234 -4.56 15.73 1.46
C VAL A 234 -3.89 17.01 1.97
N GLY A 235 -3.25 16.93 3.11
CA GLY A 235 -2.54 18.05 3.71
C GLY A 235 -3.46 19.08 4.39
N GLY A 236 -3.05 20.34 4.40
CA GLY A 236 -3.75 21.39 5.17
C GLY A 236 -3.40 21.36 6.65
N VAL A 237 -2.35 20.66 7.04
CA VAL A 237 -1.81 20.55 8.40
C VAL A 237 -1.03 21.80 8.77
N ASN A 238 -1.03 22.21 10.03
CA ASN A 238 -0.13 23.24 10.51
C ASN A 238 1.33 22.77 10.45
N LYS A 239 2.22 23.74 10.26
CA LYS A 239 3.65 23.46 10.18
C LYS A 239 4.18 22.93 11.51
N GLY A 240 4.72 21.71 11.47
CA GLY A 240 5.26 21.04 12.66
C GLY A 240 4.25 20.20 13.45
N ASP A 241 2.99 20.16 13.05
CA ASP A 241 2.03 19.24 13.66
C ASP A 241 2.23 17.82 13.12
N VAL A 242 2.11 16.84 14.01
CA VAL A 242 2.04 15.43 13.69
C VAL A 242 0.59 15.07 13.38
N SER A 243 0.35 14.45 12.23
CA SER A 243 -0.99 14.03 11.81
C SER A 243 -0.92 12.82 10.87
N ALA A 244 -1.87 11.90 11.01
CA ALA A 244 -2.06 10.80 10.07
C ALA A 244 -2.89 11.21 8.84
N ASP A 245 -3.16 12.51 8.64
CA ASP A 245 -3.91 13.04 7.51
C ASP A 245 -5.33 12.41 7.41
N TYR A 246 -5.95 12.35 6.23
CA TYR A 246 -7.28 11.80 6.03
C TYR A 246 -7.38 10.29 6.36
N PHE A 247 -6.28 9.57 6.44
CA PHE A 247 -6.24 8.13 6.72
C PHE A 247 -6.77 7.78 8.12
N ALA A 248 -6.37 8.54 9.16
CA ALA A 248 -6.88 8.32 10.51
C ALA A 248 -8.35 8.73 10.65
N ILE A 249 -8.75 9.83 10.00
CA ILE A 249 -10.14 10.28 10.03
C ILE A 249 -11.04 9.27 9.33
N PHE A 250 -10.62 8.72 8.18
CA PHE A 250 -11.31 7.61 7.53
C PHE A 250 -11.52 6.44 8.48
N SER A 251 -10.45 6.01 9.18
CA SER A 251 -10.50 4.88 10.11
C SER A 251 -11.55 5.09 11.21
N GLN A 252 -11.66 6.30 11.73
CA GLN A 252 -12.65 6.66 12.75
C GLN A 252 -14.08 6.75 12.17
N GLN A 253 -14.23 7.28 10.96
CA GLN A 253 -15.54 7.45 10.33
C GLN A 253 -16.13 6.11 9.89
N ILE A 254 -15.33 5.22 9.30
CA ILE A 254 -15.83 3.90 8.91
C ILE A 254 -16.24 3.06 10.13
N GLN A 255 -15.54 3.19 11.26
CA GLN A 255 -15.96 2.56 12.52
C GLN A 255 -17.35 3.04 12.96
N LYS A 256 -17.63 4.34 12.87
CA LYS A 256 -18.93 4.91 13.20
C LYS A 256 -20.02 4.44 12.25
N LEU A 257 -19.75 4.49 10.92
CA LEU A 257 -20.72 4.11 9.90
C LEU A 257 -21.10 2.63 9.94
N LEU A 258 -20.17 1.76 10.36
CA LEU A 258 -20.42 0.33 10.57
C LEU A 258 -20.94 -0.02 11.97
N ASN A 259 -21.27 0.98 12.80
CA ASN A 259 -21.72 0.80 14.19
C ASN A 259 -20.77 -0.05 15.05
N ALA A 260 -19.45 0.03 14.77
CA ALA A 260 -18.43 -0.81 15.38
C ALA A 260 -17.75 -0.17 16.62
N GLY A 261 -18.30 0.89 17.18
CA GLY A 261 -17.68 1.64 18.29
C GLY A 261 -17.64 0.89 19.64
N SER A 262 -18.49 -0.11 19.83
CA SER A 262 -18.61 -0.85 21.11
C SER A 262 -18.23 -2.33 21.01
N VAL A 263 -17.78 -2.81 19.84
CA VAL A 263 -17.39 -4.22 19.66
C VAL A 263 -16.11 -4.55 20.44
N LYS A 264 -15.99 -5.79 20.89
CA LYS A 264 -14.80 -6.29 21.58
C LYS A 264 -14.38 -7.63 20.98
N PRO A 265 -13.09 -7.78 20.59
CA PRO A 265 -12.02 -6.77 20.57
C PRO A 265 -12.39 -5.55 19.71
N PRO A 266 -11.75 -4.37 19.92
CA PRO A 266 -12.07 -3.15 19.17
C PRO A 266 -11.90 -3.33 17.66
N PHE A 267 -12.87 -2.83 16.89
CA PHE A 267 -12.78 -2.78 15.43
C PHE A 267 -11.58 -1.96 14.95
N VAL A 268 -10.96 -2.36 13.86
CA VAL A 268 -9.84 -1.64 13.24
C VAL A 268 -10.17 -1.22 11.81
N GLY A 269 -10.44 0.06 11.61
CA GLY A 269 -10.49 0.68 10.30
C GLY A 269 -9.08 0.99 9.80
N MET A 270 -8.78 0.68 8.54
CA MET A 270 -7.48 0.92 7.89
C MET A 270 -7.67 1.52 6.51
N MET A 271 -6.78 2.43 6.13
CA MET A 271 -6.66 2.94 4.77
C MET A 271 -5.22 2.79 4.32
N SER A 272 -4.98 2.03 3.25
CA SER A 272 -3.71 1.98 2.53
C SER A 272 -3.70 2.96 1.38
N ASN A 273 -2.51 3.41 0.98
CA ASN A 273 -2.36 4.22 -0.21
C ASN A 273 -2.33 3.32 -1.46
N GLY A 274 -3.14 3.66 -2.46
CA GLY A 274 -3.15 3.06 -3.78
C GLY A 274 -2.03 3.61 -4.65
N THR A 275 -2.17 3.53 -5.98
CA THR A 275 -1.16 4.08 -6.91
C THR A 275 -1.33 5.58 -7.08
N SER A 276 -0.73 6.35 -6.19
CA SER A 276 -0.92 7.79 -6.04
C SER A 276 0.30 8.64 -6.44
N GLY A 277 1.36 8.04 -7.00
CA GLY A 277 2.62 8.73 -7.28
C GLY A 277 2.48 9.97 -8.17
N ASP A 278 1.49 10.04 -9.03
CA ASP A 278 1.20 11.20 -9.88
C ASP A 278 -0.17 11.84 -9.60
N ILE A 279 -0.79 11.55 -8.45
CA ILE A 279 -2.13 12.00 -8.07
C ILE A 279 -2.10 12.94 -6.87
N ASN A 280 -3.06 13.85 -6.79
CA ASN A 280 -3.43 14.57 -5.58
C ASN A 280 -4.92 14.98 -5.59
N ASN A 281 -5.39 15.67 -4.54
CA ASN A 281 -6.77 16.13 -4.38
C ASN A 281 -7.04 17.52 -4.97
N ILE A 282 -6.20 17.99 -5.89
CA ILE A 282 -6.30 19.36 -6.44
C ILE A 282 -6.81 19.30 -7.89
N ASN A 283 -8.01 19.84 -8.13
CA ASN A 283 -8.47 20.13 -9.48
C ASN A 283 -7.75 21.38 -10.02
N PHE A 284 -6.76 21.19 -10.88
CA PHE A 284 -5.96 22.28 -11.44
C PHE A 284 -6.72 23.14 -12.44
N ARG A 285 -7.84 22.68 -13.02
CA ARG A 285 -8.68 23.48 -13.92
C ARG A 285 -9.61 24.42 -13.15
N ASP A 286 -9.91 24.11 -11.89
CA ASP A 286 -10.85 24.90 -11.10
C ASP A 286 -10.20 26.19 -10.59
N GLY A 287 -10.63 27.33 -11.14
CA GLY A 287 -10.22 28.66 -10.70
C GLY A 287 -10.97 29.16 -9.46
N ASN A 288 -12.12 28.56 -9.15
CA ASN A 288 -13.02 28.97 -8.07
C ASN A 288 -12.90 28.07 -6.83
N ALA A 289 -11.77 27.36 -6.67
CA ALA A 289 -11.59 26.44 -5.57
C ALA A 289 -11.82 27.14 -4.20
N ARG A 290 -12.69 26.53 -3.40
CA ARG A 290 -12.94 26.95 -2.02
C ARG A 290 -11.63 27.02 -1.24
N ARG A 291 -11.50 28.01 -0.36
CA ARG A 291 -10.49 28.02 0.68
C ARG A 291 -10.96 27.15 1.84
N TYR A 292 -10.05 26.35 2.35
CA TYR A 292 -10.28 25.49 3.49
C TYR A 292 -9.48 25.98 4.70
N ASP A 293 -10.06 25.85 5.88
CA ASP A 293 -9.33 25.99 7.12
C ASP A 293 -8.39 24.78 7.32
N ARG A 294 -7.50 24.89 8.32
CA ARG A 294 -6.61 23.77 8.67
C ARG A 294 -7.44 22.54 9.01
N TYR A 295 -7.01 21.38 8.52
CA TYR A 295 -7.65 20.05 8.72
C TYR A 295 -9.04 19.89 8.09
N GLU A 296 -9.67 20.95 7.60
CA GLU A 296 -11.04 20.91 7.07
C GLU A 296 -11.12 20.04 5.81
N LYS A 297 -10.23 20.22 4.82
CA LYS A 297 -10.29 19.44 3.56
C LYS A 297 -10.03 17.96 3.78
N MET A 298 -9.09 17.57 4.64
CA MET A 298 -8.82 16.16 4.92
C MET A 298 -10.03 15.50 5.61
N THR A 299 -10.75 16.24 6.46
CA THR A 299 -11.98 15.76 7.10
C THR A 299 -13.09 15.57 6.07
N GLU A 300 -13.27 16.50 5.14
CA GLU A 300 -14.24 16.39 4.03
C GLU A 300 -13.96 15.15 3.16
N VAL A 301 -12.69 14.97 2.74
CA VAL A 301 -12.26 13.83 1.93
C VAL A 301 -12.49 12.51 2.68
N ALA A 302 -12.05 12.43 3.93
CA ALA A 302 -12.20 11.21 4.73
C ALA A 302 -13.68 10.82 4.93
N ASN A 303 -14.54 11.80 5.22
CA ASN A 303 -15.98 11.56 5.39
C ASN A 303 -16.62 11.09 4.07
N LYS A 304 -16.26 11.69 2.94
CA LYS A 304 -16.75 11.29 1.63
C LYS A 304 -16.33 9.85 1.29
N VAL A 305 -15.04 9.55 1.40
CA VAL A 305 -14.47 8.21 1.13
C VAL A 305 -15.10 7.16 2.05
N ALA A 306 -15.23 7.44 3.35
CA ALA A 306 -15.87 6.52 4.30
C ALA A 306 -17.37 6.31 3.98
N GLY A 307 -18.08 7.36 3.56
CA GLY A 307 -19.47 7.27 3.12
C GLY A 307 -19.64 6.36 1.91
N ARG A 308 -18.78 6.53 0.87
CA ARG A 308 -18.78 5.67 -0.32
C ARG A 308 -18.48 4.20 0.03
N VAL A 309 -17.46 3.95 0.86
CA VAL A 309 -17.15 2.59 1.31
C VAL A 309 -18.31 1.98 2.09
N SER A 310 -18.96 2.74 2.97
CA SER A 310 -20.13 2.26 3.74
C SER A 310 -21.32 1.92 2.83
N GLU A 311 -21.54 2.71 1.78
CA GLU A 311 -22.57 2.43 0.75
C GLU A 311 -22.29 1.08 0.07
N ALA A 312 -21.09 0.87 -0.46
CA ALA A 312 -20.73 -0.37 -1.13
C ALA A 312 -20.67 -1.57 -0.16
N HIS A 313 -20.24 -1.34 1.09
CA HIS A 313 -20.17 -2.37 2.13
C HIS A 313 -21.54 -3.01 2.40
N SER A 314 -22.63 -2.25 2.31
CA SER A 314 -23.99 -2.76 2.52
C SER A 314 -24.42 -3.85 1.52
N GLN A 315 -23.72 -3.96 0.39
CA GLN A 315 -23.97 -4.92 -0.70
C GLN A 315 -23.01 -6.12 -0.67
N LEU A 316 -22.05 -6.16 0.28
CA LEU A 316 -21.04 -7.20 0.30
C LEU A 316 -21.64 -8.58 0.59
N GLN A 317 -21.11 -9.57 -0.12
CA GLN A 317 -21.28 -10.98 0.21
C GLN A 317 -20.08 -11.47 1.03
N PHE A 318 -20.34 -12.08 2.19
CA PHE A 318 -19.29 -12.57 3.07
C PHE A 318 -19.16 -14.09 2.98
N SER A 319 -17.92 -14.58 2.87
CA SER A 319 -17.56 -16.00 2.79
C SER A 319 -16.66 -16.40 3.96
N GLN A 320 -16.81 -17.64 4.45
CA GLN A 320 -15.92 -18.27 5.44
C GLN A 320 -14.86 -19.15 4.78
N GLY A 321 -15.13 -19.66 3.61
CA GLY A 321 -14.30 -20.66 2.91
C GLY A 321 -13.36 -20.02 1.87
N VAL A 322 -12.65 -18.95 2.22
CA VAL A 322 -11.70 -18.31 1.30
C VAL A 322 -10.30 -18.89 1.47
N LYS A 323 -9.63 -19.16 0.38
CA LYS A 323 -8.21 -19.51 0.34
C LYS A 323 -7.39 -18.23 0.47
N ILE A 324 -6.40 -18.24 1.34
CA ILE A 324 -5.43 -17.15 1.45
C ILE A 324 -4.04 -17.63 1.04
N GLY A 325 -3.21 -16.73 0.52
CA GLY A 325 -1.86 -17.04 0.10
C GLY A 325 -1.01 -15.77 -0.02
N SER A 326 0.29 -15.92 0.08
CA SER A 326 1.24 -14.82 -0.13
C SER A 326 2.46 -15.34 -0.89
N LEU A 327 2.95 -14.54 -1.81
CA LEU A 327 4.17 -14.80 -2.56
C LEU A 327 5.04 -13.55 -2.56
N THR A 328 6.30 -13.67 -2.17
CA THR A 328 7.27 -12.59 -2.20
C THR A 328 8.39 -12.91 -3.18
N ARG A 329 8.78 -11.94 -4.01
CA ARG A 329 9.88 -12.07 -4.97
C ARG A 329 10.84 -10.89 -4.83
N GLN A 330 12.13 -11.17 -4.83
CA GLN A 330 13.17 -10.14 -4.81
C GLN A 330 13.54 -9.79 -6.25
N LEU A 331 13.30 -8.53 -6.65
CA LEU A 331 13.64 -8.05 -7.99
C LEU A 331 14.87 -7.15 -7.93
N LYS A 332 15.87 -7.47 -8.76
CA LYS A 332 17.08 -6.66 -8.93
C LYS A 332 16.83 -5.57 -9.95
N LEU A 333 17.13 -4.32 -9.59
CA LEU A 333 17.02 -3.15 -10.46
C LEU A 333 18.34 -2.40 -10.53
N THR A 334 18.66 -1.86 -11.69
CA THR A 334 19.81 -0.98 -11.88
C THR A 334 19.48 0.43 -11.37
N MET A 335 20.44 1.05 -10.68
CA MET A 335 20.34 2.44 -10.24
C MET A 335 20.73 3.38 -11.35
N ARG A 336 19.98 4.49 -11.51
CA ARG A 336 20.32 5.54 -12.49
C ARG A 336 21.69 6.14 -12.18
N GLN A 337 22.46 6.37 -13.23
CA GLN A 337 23.78 7.02 -13.16
C GLN A 337 23.77 8.32 -13.96
N PRO A 338 24.40 9.40 -13.44
CA PRO A 338 24.52 10.64 -14.20
C PRO A 338 25.45 10.47 -15.39
N ASP A 339 25.04 10.99 -16.52
CA ASP A 339 25.89 11.12 -17.72
C ASP A 339 26.90 12.28 -17.60
N VAL A 340 27.75 12.41 -18.61
CA VAL A 340 28.80 13.46 -18.64
C VAL A 340 28.20 14.87 -18.63
N LYS A 341 27.03 15.07 -19.24
CA LYS A 341 26.37 16.40 -19.31
C LYS A 341 25.79 16.80 -17.97
N ILE A 342 25.12 15.89 -17.29
CA ILE A 342 24.56 16.13 -15.94
C ILE A 342 25.69 16.41 -14.95
N LYS A 343 26.80 15.65 -15.01
CA LYS A 343 27.98 15.89 -14.16
C LYS A 343 28.61 17.25 -14.41
N ALA A 344 28.76 17.67 -15.67
CA ALA A 344 29.30 18.99 -16.03
C ALA A 344 28.37 20.10 -15.49
N TRP A 345 27.05 19.99 -15.75
CA TRP A 345 26.07 20.95 -15.24
C TRP A 345 26.16 21.17 -13.73
N PHE A 346 26.21 20.09 -12.95
CA PHE A 346 26.27 20.22 -11.50
C PHE A 346 27.61 20.72 -10.98
N ARG A 347 28.74 20.43 -11.64
CA ARG A 347 30.02 21.07 -11.32
C ARG A 347 29.93 22.60 -11.48
N ASP A 348 29.33 23.06 -12.59
CA ASP A 348 29.15 24.47 -12.85
C ASP A 348 28.19 25.11 -11.82
N VAL A 349 27.08 24.45 -11.47
CA VAL A 349 26.13 24.91 -10.42
C VAL A 349 26.82 25.02 -9.06
N MET A 350 27.63 24.04 -8.67
CA MET A 350 28.30 24.04 -7.37
C MET A 350 29.48 25.01 -7.29
N ALA A 351 30.09 25.38 -8.43
CA ALA A 351 31.14 26.38 -8.49
C ALA A 351 30.64 27.84 -8.35
N LYS A 352 29.33 28.07 -8.57
CA LYS A 352 28.73 29.42 -8.41
C LYS A 352 28.61 29.81 -6.93
N PRO A 353 28.67 31.09 -6.58
CA PRO A 353 28.28 31.59 -5.26
C PRO A 353 26.86 31.15 -4.85
N GLU A 354 26.59 31.04 -3.54
CA GLU A 354 25.27 30.59 -3.05
C GLU A 354 24.13 31.56 -3.39
N ASP A 355 24.45 32.86 -3.47
CA ASP A 355 23.56 33.97 -3.80
C ASP A 355 23.41 34.21 -5.31
N ALA A 356 24.16 33.48 -6.15
CA ALA A 356 24.05 33.60 -7.61
C ALA A 356 22.63 33.25 -8.10
N GLU A 357 22.23 33.94 -9.20
CA GLU A 357 20.96 33.63 -9.86
C GLU A 357 20.87 32.14 -10.23
N LYS A 358 19.75 31.49 -9.87
CA LYS A 358 19.50 30.07 -10.07
C LYS A 358 18.62 29.85 -11.30
N PHE A 359 19.05 28.94 -12.18
CA PHE A 359 18.20 28.48 -13.27
C PHE A 359 16.93 27.80 -12.72
N HIS A 360 17.11 26.98 -11.66
CA HIS A 360 16.01 26.32 -10.96
C HIS A 360 16.26 26.33 -9.45
N ARG A 361 15.20 26.63 -8.65
CA ARG A 361 15.32 26.77 -7.17
C ARG A 361 15.92 25.57 -6.45
N TYR A 362 15.88 24.38 -7.05
CA TYR A 362 16.36 23.12 -6.47
C TYR A 362 17.65 22.60 -7.13
N GLU A 363 18.32 23.35 -8.01
CA GLU A 363 19.51 22.86 -8.75
C GLU A 363 20.59 22.30 -7.82
N ARG A 364 20.94 23.01 -6.72
CA ARG A 364 21.92 22.54 -5.72
C ARG A 364 21.46 21.31 -4.96
N THR A 365 20.16 21.23 -4.61
CA THR A 365 19.57 20.06 -3.96
C THR A 365 19.69 18.83 -4.85
N TYR A 366 19.45 18.99 -6.17
CA TYR A 366 19.57 17.89 -7.11
C TYR A 366 21.03 17.55 -7.43
N ALA A 367 21.94 18.52 -7.43
CA ALA A 367 23.37 18.23 -7.49
C ALA A 367 23.79 17.25 -6.38
N ALA A 368 23.40 17.52 -5.13
CA ALA A 368 23.69 16.65 -3.99
C ALA A 368 23.01 15.27 -4.11
N ARG A 369 21.76 15.20 -4.63
CA ARG A 369 21.05 13.94 -4.84
C ARG A 369 21.70 13.07 -5.92
N VAL A 370 22.14 13.69 -7.02
CA VAL A 370 22.82 13.00 -8.12
C VAL A 370 24.19 12.51 -7.69
N GLN A 371 24.94 13.30 -6.91
CA GLN A 371 26.20 12.85 -6.31
C GLN A 371 26.00 11.59 -5.46
N LYS A 372 24.96 11.53 -4.63
CA LYS A 372 24.62 10.32 -3.86
C LYS A 372 24.31 9.11 -4.73
N LEU A 373 23.73 9.29 -5.94
CA LEU A 373 23.51 8.19 -6.87
C LEU A 373 24.83 7.73 -7.52
N GLU A 374 25.71 8.67 -7.84
CA GLU A 374 27.02 8.36 -8.40
C GLU A 374 27.90 7.58 -7.41
N ASP A 375 27.91 7.99 -6.15
CA ASP A 375 28.71 7.38 -5.08
C ASP A 375 28.04 6.12 -4.50
N GLY A 376 26.77 5.92 -4.78
CA GLY A 376 25.95 4.83 -4.24
C GLY A 376 26.10 3.50 -4.99
N PRO A 377 25.34 2.48 -4.55
CA PRO A 377 25.30 1.19 -5.24
C PRO A 377 24.78 1.34 -6.67
N LYS A 378 25.30 0.50 -7.59
CA LYS A 378 24.84 0.49 -8.99
C LYS A 378 23.59 -0.33 -9.21
N GLU A 379 23.20 -1.14 -8.24
CA GLU A 379 22.05 -2.01 -8.25
C GLU A 379 21.38 -2.03 -6.88
N ILE A 380 20.08 -2.24 -6.86
CA ILE A 380 19.31 -2.51 -5.64
C ILE A 380 18.44 -3.72 -5.84
N THR A 381 18.09 -4.38 -4.74
CA THR A 381 17.09 -5.43 -4.73
C THR A 381 15.85 -4.93 -3.98
N VAL A 382 14.69 -5.00 -4.62
CA VAL A 382 13.41 -4.55 -4.06
C VAL A 382 12.48 -5.74 -3.81
N PRO A 383 11.77 -5.77 -2.66
CA PRO A 383 10.78 -6.80 -2.38
C PRO A 383 9.46 -6.47 -3.11
N LEU A 384 8.96 -7.41 -3.90
CA LEU A 384 7.61 -7.40 -4.45
C LEU A 384 6.80 -8.48 -3.74
N GLN A 385 5.54 -8.20 -3.43
CA GLN A 385 4.67 -9.18 -2.78
C GLN A 385 3.28 -9.16 -3.42
N VAL A 386 2.67 -10.34 -3.52
CA VAL A 386 1.26 -10.52 -3.88
C VAL A 386 0.59 -11.30 -2.77
N VAL A 387 -0.54 -10.81 -2.29
CA VAL A 387 -1.40 -11.49 -1.33
C VAL A 387 -2.69 -11.88 -2.04
N ARG A 388 -3.10 -13.15 -1.89
CA ARG A 388 -4.38 -13.68 -2.34
C ARG A 388 -5.35 -13.79 -1.18
N ILE A 389 -6.60 -13.37 -1.38
CA ILE A 389 -7.72 -13.58 -0.46
C ILE A 389 -8.92 -14.00 -1.32
N GLY A 390 -9.16 -15.31 -1.44
CA GLY A 390 -10.15 -15.83 -2.35
C GLY A 390 -9.82 -15.45 -3.81
N ASP A 391 -10.69 -14.64 -4.41
CA ASP A 391 -10.55 -14.14 -5.78
C ASP A 391 -10.12 -12.65 -5.82
N LEU A 392 -9.65 -12.13 -4.70
CA LEU A 392 -8.99 -10.84 -4.57
C LEU A 392 -7.48 -11.02 -4.56
N ALA A 393 -6.75 -10.19 -5.34
CA ALA A 393 -5.30 -10.04 -5.26
C ALA A 393 -4.91 -8.64 -4.77
N ILE A 394 -3.90 -8.59 -3.89
CA ILE A 394 -3.27 -7.34 -3.44
C ILE A 394 -1.83 -7.34 -3.92
N ALA A 395 -1.49 -6.43 -4.84
CA ALA A 395 -0.12 -6.18 -5.26
C ALA A 395 0.55 -5.20 -4.27
N ALA A 396 1.77 -5.50 -3.84
CA ALA A 396 2.53 -4.65 -2.92
C ALA A 396 3.84 -4.21 -3.58
N ILE A 397 4.01 -2.89 -3.76
CA ILE A 397 5.10 -2.28 -4.51
C ILE A 397 5.82 -1.23 -3.64
N PRO A 398 7.17 -1.25 -3.52
CA PRO A 398 7.93 -0.41 -2.60
C PRO A 398 8.25 0.99 -3.16
N PHE A 399 7.34 1.59 -3.91
CA PHE A 399 7.51 2.88 -4.57
C PHE A 399 6.25 3.74 -4.45
N GLU A 400 6.39 5.05 -4.70
CA GLU A 400 5.28 5.96 -5.02
C GLU A 400 4.92 5.71 -6.50
N THR A 401 3.95 4.82 -6.71
CA THR A 401 3.65 4.20 -8.00
C THR A 401 2.64 5.04 -8.78
N PHE A 402 2.88 5.27 -10.07
CA PHE A 402 1.95 6.02 -10.92
C PHE A 402 0.63 5.25 -11.18
N ALA A 403 -0.48 5.99 -11.28
CA ALA A 403 -1.81 5.43 -11.46
C ALA A 403 -1.93 4.49 -12.67
N GLU A 404 -1.28 4.82 -13.80
CA GLU A 404 -1.31 3.98 -15.01
C GLU A 404 -0.70 2.58 -14.80
N ILE A 405 0.18 2.41 -13.81
CA ILE A 405 0.77 1.10 -13.46
C ILE A 405 -0.26 0.25 -12.72
N GLY A 406 -0.93 0.83 -11.71
CA GLY A 406 -1.99 0.13 -10.97
C GLY A 406 -3.15 -0.29 -11.86
N LEU A 407 -3.59 0.61 -12.73
CA LEU A 407 -4.62 0.31 -13.74
C LEU A 407 -4.21 -0.83 -14.68
N LYS A 408 -2.93 -0.85 -15.13
CA LYS A 408 -2.40 -1.94 -15.96
C LYS A 408 -2.36 -3.27 -15.21
N ILE A 409 -2.06 -3.25 -13.92
CA ILE A 409 -2.07 -4.46 -13.08
C ILE A 409 -3.50 -4.97 -12.90
N LYS A 410 -4.47 -4.09 -12.58
CA LYS A 410 -5.90 -4.43 -12.51
C LYS A 410 -6.40 -5.07 -13.81
N ASP A 411 -6.15 -4.43 -14.96
CA ASP A 411 -6.58 -4.87 -16.29
C ASP A 411 -6.05 -6.26 -16.68
N LYS A 412 -4.84 -6.60 -16.23
CA LYS A 412 -4.14 -7.84 -16.62
C LYS A 412 -4.09 -8.91 -15.55
N SER A 413 -4.66 -8.64 -14.39
CA SER A 413 -4.73 -9.60 -13.29
C SER A 413 -5.57 -10.83 -13.68
N PRO A 414 -5.17 -12.05 -13.29
CA PRO A 414 -6.02 -13.23 -13.44
C PRO A 414 -7.11 -13.34 -12.36
N PHE A 415 -7.07 -12.49 -11.31
CA PHE A 415 -8.08 -12.43 -10.26
C PHE A 415 -9.23 -11.50 -10.66
N ALA A 416 -10.44 -11.79 -10.18
CA ALA A 416 -11.62 -10.96 -10.46
C ALA A 416 -11.46 -9.54 -9.91
N ASP A 417 -10.89 -9.41 -8.71
CA ASP A 417 -10.64 -8.14 -8.06
C ASP A 417 -9.14 -7.98 -7.74
N THR A 418 -8.63 -6.77 -7.94
CA THR A 418 -7.20 -6.49 -7.70
C THR A 418 -7.01 -5.03 -7.32
N PHE A 419 -6.21 -4.78 -6.29
CA PHE A 419 -5.69 -3.44 -6.00
C PHE A 419 -4.20 -3.45 -5.65
N THR A 420 -3.57 -2.30 -5.74
CA THR A 420 -2.14 -2.13 -5.43
C THR A 420 -1.96 -1.29 -4.18
N ILE A 421 -1.15 -1.77 -3.24
CA ILE A 421 -0.64 -0.98 -2.10
C ILE A 421 0.76 -0.51 -2.46
N GLU A 422 0.95 0.80 -2.55
CA GLU A 422 2.26 1.41 -2.73
C GLU A 422 3.00 1.59 -1.40
N LEU A 423 4.31 1.94 -1.45
CA LEU A 423 5.18 2.09 -0.27
C LEU A 423 5.15 0.88 0.67
N ALA A 424 5.02 -0.30 0.06
CA ALA A 424 4.91 -1.58 0.76
C ALA A 424 6.25 -2.29 0.85
N ASN A 425 6.58 -2.79 2.03
CA ASN A 425 7.80 -3.53 2.37
C ASN A 425 9.12 -2.75 2.20
N ASP A 426 9.09 -1.54 1.67
CA ASP A 426 10.19 -0.58 1.52
C ASP A 426 9.65 0.78 1.03
N SER A 427 10.55 1.80 0.88
CA SER A 427 10.25 3.11 0.30
C SER A 427 11.40 3.57 -0.59
N ARG A 428 11.21 3.53 -1.92
CA ARG A 428 12.29 3.73 -2.92
C ARG A 428 12.10 4.95 -3.81
N GLY A 429 11.15 5.84 -3.49
CA GLY A 429 10.81 7.03 -4.29
C GLY A 429 9.83 6.71 -5.40
N TYR A 430 9.75 7.58 -6.40
CA TYR A 430 8.74 7.48 -7.46
C TYR A 430 9.02 6.38 -8.48
N LEU A 431 7.92 5.80 -9.00
CA LEU A 431 7.94 4.81 -10.08
C LEU A 431 7.08 5.31 -11.26
N PRO A 432 7.64 6.15 -12.15
CA PRO A 432 7.00 6.51 -13.40
C PRO A 432 7.18 5.42 -14.46
N THR A 433 6.33 5.43 -15.51
CA THR A 433 6.53 4.58 -16.69
C THR A 433 7.59 5.17 -17.64
N PRO A 434 8.12 4.41 -18.61
CA PRO A 434 9.03 4.92 -19.64
C PRO A 434 8.44 6.15 -20.37
N ARG A 435 7.17 6.09 -20.75
CA ARG A 435 6.46 7.22 -21.39
C ARG A 435 6.49 8.49 -20.51
N GLN A 436 6.31 8.34 -19.22
CA GLN A 436 6.33 9.47 -18.28
C GLN A 436 7.75 10.01 -18.07
N HIS A 437 8.78 9.18 -18.21
CA HIS A 437 10.17 9.65 -18.23
C HIS A 437 10.47 10.55 -19.44
N ASP A 438 9.94 10.22 -20.61
CA ASP A 438 10.11 11.04 -21.83
C ASP A 438 9.46 12.43 -21.70
N LEU A 439 8.39 12.55 -20.88
CA LEU A 439 7.73 13.82 -20.61
C LEU A 439 8.46 14.70 -19.59
N GLY A 440 9.34 14.12 -18.78
CA GLY A 440 10.02 14.83 -17.70
C GLY A 440 9.11 15.11 -16.49
N GLY A 441 9.40 16.14 -15.72
CA GLY A 441 8.70 16.55 -14.52
C GLY A 441 9.28 15.95 -13.24
N TYR A 442 8.92 16.53 -12.09
CA TYR A 442 9.52 16.28 -10.78
C TYR A 442 9.72 14.80 -10.44
N GLU A 443 8.70 13.98 -10.67
CA GLU A 443 8.69 12.56 -10.29
C GLU A 443 9.68 11.72 -11.11
N THR A 444 10.07 12.21 -12.30
CA THR A 444 11.02 11.52 -13.20
C THR A 444 12.46 12.02 -13.05
N TRP A 445 12.67 13.12 -12.31
CA TRP A 445 14.01 13.69 -12.15
C TRP A 445 14.95 12.72 -11.45
N MET A 446 16.21 12.65 -11.94
CA MET A 446 17.23 11.84 -11.32
C MET A 446 17.46 12.26 -9.86
N GLY A 447 17.34 11.30 -8.92
CA GLY A 447 17.35 11.58 -7.49
C GLY A 447 15.96 11.69 -6.84
N THR A 448 14.90 11.95 -7.61
CA THR A 448 13.50 11.71 -7.22
C THR A 448 13.09 10.29 -7.65
N ASN A 449 13.21 9.95 -8.92
CA ASN A 449 13.31 8.56 -9.38
C ASN A 449 14.80 8.15 -9.40
N ARG A 450 15.11 6.94 -8.91
CA ARG A 450 16.49 6.46 -8.71
C ARG A 450 16.83 5.20 -9.47
N VAL A 451 15.84 4.50 -10.03
CA VAL A 451 16.00 3.23 -10.73
C VAL A 451 15.89 3.40 -12.24
N GLN A 452 16.31 2.42 -13.00
CA GLN A 452 16.26 2.40 -14.47
C GLN A 452 14.88 2.80 -15.01
N LEU A 453 14.85 3.34 -16.24
CA LEU A 453 13.66 3.99 -16.78
C LEU A 453 12.49 3.00 -17.04
N ASP A 454 12.81 1.74 -17.32
CA ASP A 454 11.87 0.64 -17.56
C ASP A 454 11.56 -0.19 -16.29
N ALA A 455 11.95 0.29 -15.10
CA ALA A 455 11.73 -0.42 -13.86
C ALA A 455 10.23 -0.74 -13.61
N SER A 456 9.32 0.16 -14.02
CA SER A 456 7.88 -0.05 -13.90
C SER A 456 7.38 -1.23 -14.74
N ASP A 457 7.93 -1.45 -15.93
CA ASP A 457 7.55 -2.58 -16.79
C ASP A 457 8.06 -3.91 -16.19
N LEU A 458 9.30 -3.93 -15.67
CA LEU A 458 9.86 -5.11 -14.99
C LEU A 458 9.07 -5.47 -13.74
N ILE A 459 8.71 -4.48 -12.90
CA ILE A 459 7.90 -4.67 -11.70
C ILE A 459 6.51 -5.18 -12.07
N THR A 460 5.83 -4.54 -13.02
CA THR A 460 4.49 -4.96 -13.48
C THR A 460 4.50 -6.40 -14.01
N LYS A 461 5.47 -6.75 -14.84
CA LYS A 461 5.66 -8.12 -15.35
C LYS A 461 5.82 -9.12 -14.21
N THR A 462 6.71 -8.83 -13.26
CA THR A 462 6.98 -9.72 -12.12
C THR A 462 5.75 -9.89 -11.22
N ILE A 463 5.00 -8.82 -10.94
CA ILE A 463 3.75 -8.88 -10.16
C ILE A 463 2.71 -9.76 -10.87
N LEU A 464 2.51 -9.59 -12.18
CA LEU A 464 1.56 -10.39 -12.94
C LEU A 464 1.96 -11.87 -13.01
N GLU A 465 3.24 -12.20 -13.14
CA GLU A 465 3.74 -13.57 -13.04
C GLU A 465 3.47 -14.18 -11.66
N MET A 466 3.69 -13.42 -10.57
CA MET A 466 3.39 -13.85 -9.21
C MET A 466 1.88 -14.07 -8.99
N MET A 467 1.03 -13.19 -9.56
CA MET A 467 -0.42 -13.35 -9.53
C MET A 467 -0.85 -14.62 -10.26
N ALA A 468 -0.33 -14.89 -11.45
CA ALA A 468 -0.64 -16.10 -12.21
C ALA A 468 -0.24 -17.38 -11.44
N GLU A 469 0.93 -17.37 -10.77
CA GLU A 469 1.38 -18.48 -9.93
C GLU A 469 0.45 -18.71 -8.73
N LEU A 470 0.07 -17.65 -8.01
CA LEU A 470 -0.86 -17.76 -6.88
C LEU A 470 -2.29 -18.13 -7.29
N HIS A 471 -2.72 -17.76 -8.48
CA HIS A 471 -4.05 -18.08 -8.98
C HIS A 471 -4.19 -19.57 -9.33
N GLN A 472 -3.12 -20.19 -9.86
CA GLN A 472 -3.08 -21.62 -10.21
C GLN A 472 -2.98 -22.53 -8.99
N ASN A 473 -2.37 -22.07 -7.91
CA ASN A 473 -2.19 -22.80 -6.65
C ASN A 473 -3.39 -22.62 -5.70
#